data_dd8b804d3d34d63b9946afa601bacade
#
_entry.id   dd8b804d3d34d63b9946afa601bacade
#
_cell.length_a   1.000
_cell.length_b   1.000
_cell.length_c   1.000
_cell.angle_alpha   90.00
_cell.angle_beta   90.00
_cell.angle_gamma   90.00
#
_symmetry.space_group_name_H-M   'P 1'
#
loop_
_entity.id
_entity.type
_entity.pdbx_description
1 polymer ?
#
loop_
_entity_poly.entity_id
_entity_poly.type
_entity_poly.pdbx_seq_one_letter_code
_entity_poly.pdbx_strand_id
1 'polypeptide(L)'
;MDQNALQVFHVNINCSDLDRSRAFYELIGFQVVNAFVEGGEADTRSFAEIGLAPILRMPDDCDARAVLMALSDDPRATRLDLIEWTRPESERIAQGDLARIGFGRLCLKVKNCQDLYEALVAAGHVPYREPLQIEMGGTRQLVFCVDDPDGTVIEFMQFLRPSQGA
;
A
#
# COMPACT_ATOMS: atom_id res chain seq x y z
N MET A 1 26.40 -2.17 17.96
CA MET A 1 25.25 -3.13 18.02
C MET A 1 25.04 -3.63 16.62
N ASP A 2 25.09 -4.95 16.43
CA ASP A 2 24.76 -5.54 15.13
C ASP A 2 23.28 -5.28 14.85
N GLN A 3 22.99 -4.76 13.65
CA GLN A 3 21.61 -4.50 13.22
C GLN A 3 20.94 -5.84 12.91
N ASN A 4 19.94 -6.23 13.70
CA ASN A 4 19.19 -7.46 13.44
C ASN A 4 18.11 -7.27 12.36
N ALA A 5 17.49 -6.08 12.26
CA ALA A 5 16.55 -5.76 11.20
C ALA A 5 17.31 -5.32 9.94
N LEU A 6 17.05 -5.95 8.82
CA LEU A 6 17.74 -5.71 7.55
C LEU A 6 16.99 -4.73 6.63
N GLN A 7 15.67 -4.83 6.60
CA GLN A 7 14.81 -4.02 5.72
C GLN A 7 13.34 -4.09 6.17
N VAL A 8 12.51 -3.19 5.65
CA VAL A 8 11.06 -3.36 5.68
C VAL A 8 10.70 -4.34 4.57
N PHE A 9 10.36 -5.56 4.93
CA PHE A 9 10.06 -6.62 3.96
C PHE A 9 8.73 -6.36 3.26
N HIS A 10 7.65 -6.16 4.04
CA HIS A 10 6.36 -5.73 3.50
C HIS A 10 5.62 -4.79 4.45
N VAL A 11 4.66 -4.08 3.90
CA VAL A 11 3.61 -3.36 4.62
C VAL A 11 2.32 -4.10 4.34
N ASN A 12 1.60 -4.52 5.38
CA ASN A 12 0.30 -5.14 5.24
C ASN A 12 -0.81 -4.08 5.25
N ILE A 13 -1.76 -4.24 4.31
CA ILE A 13 -3.00 -3.47 4.24
C ILE A 13 -4.16 -4.46 4.14
N ASN A 14 -5.03 -4.44 5.13
CA ASN A 14 -6.27 -5.20 5.09
C ASN A 14 -7.28 -4.48 4.21
N CYS A 15 -7.96 -5.22 3.35
CA CYS A 15 -8.96 -4.69 2.44
C CYS A 15 -10.29 -5.46 2.55
N SER A 16 -11.39 -4.82 2.19
CA SER A 16 -12.72 -5.44 2.19
C SER A 16 -13.06 -6.12 0.88
N ASP A 17 -12.25 -5.92 -0.16
CA ASP A 17 -12.38 -6.50 -1.49
C ASP A 17 -11.00 -6.49 -2.15
N LEU A 18 -10.40 -7.68 -2.26
CA LEU A 18 -9.03 -7.83 -2.76
C LEU A 18 -8.89 -7.37 -4.22
N ASP A 19 -9.87 -7.69 -5.07
CA ASP A 19 -9.79 -7.39 -6.50
C ASP A 19 -9.88 -5.87 -6.74
N ARG A 20 -10.77 -5.18 -6.01
CA ARG A 20 -10.90 -3.72 -6.05
C ARG A 20 -9.64 -3.03 -5.54
N SER A 21 -9.11 -3.47 -4.43
CA SER A 21 -7.88 -2.88 -3.85
C SER A 21 -6.67 -3.15 -4.73
N ARG A 22 -6.54 -4.38 -5.26
CA ARG A 22 -5.51 -4.72 -6.23
C ARG A 22 -5.55 -3.80 -7.46
N ALA A 23 -6.72 -3.58 -8.05
CA ALA A 23 -6.87 -2.69 -9.21
C ALA A 23 -6.41 -1.25 -8.92
N PHE A 24 -6.70 -0.73 -7.71
CA PHE A 24 -6.20 0.57 -7.27
C PHE A 24 -4.66 0.59 -7.19
N TYR A 25 -4.05 -0.41 -6.56
CA TYR A 25 -2.60 -0.46 -6.41
C TYR A 25 -1.88 -0.73 -7.74
N GLU A 26 -2.48 -1.48 -8.67
CA GLU A 26 -1.98 -1.63 -10.04
C GLU A 26 -2.01 -0.30 -10.81
N LEU A 27 -3.07 0.50 -10.67
CA LEU A 27 -3.19 1.84 -11.28
C LEU A 27 -2.05 2.77 -10.84
N ILE A 28 -1.61 2.68 -9.59
CA ILE A 28 -0.52 3.51 -9.06
C ILE A 28 0.87 2.90 -9.26
N GLY A 29 0.96 1.77 -9.95
CA GLY A 29 2.21 1.20 -10.45
C GLY A 29 2.71 -0.05 -9.73
N PHE A 30 2.00 -0.58 -8.75
CA PHE A 30 2.35 -1.88 -8.17
C PHE A 30 2.06 -3.01 -9.15
N GLN A 31 2.85 -4.07 -9.07
CA GLN A 31 2.65 -5.30 -9.82
C GLN A 31 2.58 -6.48 -8.88
N VAL A 32 1.74 -7.45 -9.19
CA VAL A 32 1.65 -8.70 -8.41
C VAL A 32 2.95 -9.48 -8.56
N VAL A 33 3.56 -9.81 -7.42
CA VAL A 33 4.77 -10.64 -7.37
C VAL A 33 4.50 -12.04 -6.84
N ASN A 34 3.41 -12.22 -6.09
CA ASN A 34 2.92 -13.52 -5.65
C ASN A 34 1.42 -13.42 -5.31
N ALA A 35 0.63 -14.42 -5.74
CA ALA A 35 -0.77 -14.57 -5.36
C ALA A 35 -0.93 -15.83 -4.51
N PHE A 36 -1.44 -15.66 -3.29
CA PHE A 36 -1.57 -16.76 -2.33
C PHE A 36 -2.85 -17.60 -2.53
N VAL A 37 -3.82 -17.18 -3.34
CA VAL A 37 -5.16 -17.80 -3.37
C VAL A 37 -5.80 -17.97 -4.75
N GLU A 38 -5.21 -17.72 -5.89
CA GLU A 38 -5.88 -18.02 -7.16
C GLU A 38 -4.98 -18.66 -8.21
N GLY A 39 -5.23 -19.95 -8.48
CA GLY A 39 -4.95 -20.61 -9.75
C GLY A 39 -3.52 -20.64 -10.28
N GLY A 40 -2.56 -20.14 -9.54
CA GLY A 40 -1.14 -20.25 -9.81
C GLY A 40 -0.52 -21.38 -9.01
N GLU A 41 0.76 -21.64 -9.16
CA GLU A 41 1.54 -22.57 -8.32
C GLU A 41 1.71 -22.07 -6.87
N ALA A 42 0.84 -21.18 -6.41
CA ALA A 42 0.85 -20.64 -5.05
C ALA A 42 0.38 -21.73 -4.07
N ASP A 43 0.85 -21.62 -2.85
CA ASP A 43 0.42 -22.45 -1.74
C ASP A 43 -1.10 -22.29 -1.55
N THR A 44 -1.86 -23.36 -1.76
CA THR A 44 -3.34 -23.36 -1.64
C THR A 44 -3.81 -23.56 -0.21
N ARG A 45 -2.88 -23.72 0.74
CA ARG A 45 -3.20 -23.85 2.16
C ARG A 45 -3.71 -22.54 2.73
N SER A 46 -4.70 -22.61 3.63
CA SER A 46 -5.18 -21.44 4.38
C SER A 46 -4.11 -20.84 5.28
N PHE A 47 -4.31 -19.62 5.75
CA PHE A 47 -3.41 -18.95 6.72
C PHE A 47 -3.25 -19.77 8.01
N ALA A 48 -4.30 -20.46 8.44
CA ALA A 48 -4.25 -21.37 9.58
C ALA A 48 -3.36 -22.60 9.32
N GLU A 49 -3.52 -23.24 8.14
CA GLU A 49 -2.76 -24.45 7.77
C GLU A 49 -1.25 -24.21 7.59
N ILE A 50 -0.86 -22.99 7.19
CA ILE A 50 0.56 -22.61 7.12
C ILE A 50 1.12 -22.13 8.46
N GLY A 51 0.31 -22.12 9.53
CA GLY A 51 0.75 -21.82 10.89
C GLY A 51 0.82 -20.34 11.25
N LEU A 52 0.17 -19.45 10.49
CA LEU A 52 0.17 -18.02 10.79
C LEU A 52 -0.79 -17.61 11.91
N ALA A 53 -1.85 -18.38 12.14
CA ALA A 53 -2.87 -18.05 13.14
C ALA A 53 -2.28 -17.68 14.52
N PRO A 54 -1.46 -18.53 15.18
CA PRO A 54 -0.92 -18.20 16.49
C PRO A 54 0.10 -17.06 16.46
N ILE A 55 0.81 -16.88 15.35
CA ILE A 55 1.80 -15.80 15.18
C ILE A 55 1.09 -14.44 15.12
N LEU A 56 -0.05 -14.40 14.43
CA LEU A 56 -0.86 -13.20 14.24
C LEU A 56 -1.91 -13.03 15.35
N ARG A 57 -2.00 -13.95 16.31
CA ARG A 57 -3.06 -14.00 17.34
C ARG A 57 -4.46 -14.04 16.74
N MET A 58 -4.60 -14.71 15.62
CA MET A 58 -5.86 -14.93 14.93
C MET A 58 -6.50 -16.24 15.40
N PRO A 59 -7.82 -16.42 15.20
CA PRO A 59 -8.48 -17.70 15.43
C PRO A 59 -7.81 -18.86 14.68
N ASP A 60 -7.85 -20.06 15.23
CA ASP A 60 -7.22 -21.25 14.66
C ASP A 60 -7.79 -21.65 13.29
N ASP A 61 -8.98 -21.16 12.95
CA ASP A 61 -9.65 -21.34 11.66
C ASP A 61 -9.60 -20.10 10.75
N CYS A 62 -8.69 -19.16 11.04
CA CYS A 62 -8.57 -17.94 10.22
C CYS A 62 -8.24 -18.27 8.79
N ASP A 63 -8.83 -17.48 7.88
CA ASP A 63 -8.60 -17.61 6.46
C ASP A 63 -8.69 -16.27 5.75
N ALA A 64 -7.99 -16.13 4.62
CA ALA A 64 -7.93 -14.89 3.87
C ALA A 64 -7.56 -15.14 2.42
N ARG A 65 -7.97 -14.22 1.55
CA ARG A 65 -7.37 -14.03 0.23
C ARG A 65 -6.25 -12.99 0.36
N ALA A 66 -5.12 -13.22 -0.28
CA ALA A 66 -4.00 -12.27 -0.21
C ALA A 66 -3.24 -12.18 -1.52
N VAL A 67 -2.62 -11.05 -1.75
CA VAL A 67 -1.71 -10.82 -2.88
C VAL A 67 -0.53 -9.98 -2.44
N LEU A 68 0.66 -10.42 -2.81
CA LEU A 68 1.90 -9.67 -2.58
C LEU A 68 2.25 -8.88 -3.85
N MET A 69 2.42 -7.56 -3.70
CA MET A 69 2.70 -6.64 -4.79
C MET A 69 4.00 -5.87 -4.57
N ALA A 70 4.63 -5.38 -5.63
CA ALA A 70 5.83 -4.55 -5.54
C ALA A 70 5.86 -3.49 -6.65
N LEU A 71 6.62 -2.41 -6.42
CA LEU A 71 6.87 -1.36 -7.42
C LEU A 71 8.04 -1.67 -8.35
N SER A 72 8.78 -2.74 -8.10
CA SER A 72 9.91 -3.16 -8.93
C SER A 72 10.24 -4.63 -8.70
N ASP A 73 11.00 -5.21 -9.64
CA ASP A 73 11.50 -6.59 -9.58
C ASP A 73 12.73 -6.75 -8.65
N ASP A 74 13.21 -5.68 -8.00
CA ASP A 74 14.31 -5.80 -7.02
C ASP A 74 13.84 -6.66 -5.84
N PRO A 75 14.49 -7.81 -5.56
CA PRO A 75 14.10 -8.68 -4.45
C PRO A 75 14.20 -8.00 -3.08
N ARG A 76 14.90 -6.86 -3.00
CA ARG A 76 14.99 -6.02 -1.80
C ARG A 76 13.95 -4.92 -1.72
N ALA A 77 13.12 -4.76 -2.76
CA ALA A 77 12.03 -3.79 -2.71
C ALA A 77 11.05 -4.14 -1.59
N THR A 78 10.63 -3.12 -0.83
CA THR A 78 9.51 -3.28 0.11
C THR A 78 8.26 -3.67 -0.66
N ARG A 79 7.59 -4.69 -0.17
CA ARG A 79 6.36 -5.19 -0.79
C ARG A 79 5.14 -4.62 -0.10
N LEU A 80 4.03 -4.65 -0.81
CA LEU A 80 2.71 -4.41 -0.29
C LEU A 80 1.99 -5.76 -0.20
N ASP A 81 1.48 -6.08 0.98
CA ASP A 81 0.74 -7.31 1.25
C ASP A 81 -0.73 -6.94 1.46
N LEU A 82 -1.57 -7.17 0.44
CA LEU A 82 -3.00 -6.93 0.52
C LEU A 82 -3.68 -8.19 1.04
N ILE A 83 -4.47 -8.06 2.11
CA ILE A 83 -5.18 -9.18 2.72
C ILE A 83 -6.66 -8.84 2.87
N GLU A 84 -7.50 -9.69 2.29
CA GLU A 84 -8.94 -9.75 2.52
C GLU A 84 -9.24 -10.92 3.44
N TRP A 85 -9.48 -10.64 4.74
CA TRP A 85 -9.84 -11.69 5.69
C TRP A 85 -11.25 -12.20 5.41
N THR A 86 -11.39 -13.51 5.21
CA THR A 86 -12.66 -14.19 5.03
C THR A 86 -13.16 -14.81 6.33
N ARG A 87 -12.21 -15.09 7.25
CA ARG A 87 -12.49 -15.56 8.61
C ARG A 87 -11.42 -15.08 9.59
N PRO A 88 -11.75 -14.25 10.61
CA PRO A 88 -13.00 -13.48 10.69
C PRO A 88 -13.07 -12.42 9.57
N GLU A 89 -14.26 -12.02 9.17
CA GLU A 89 -14.41 -10.89 8.24
C GLU A 89 -13.80 -9.62 8.83
N SER A 90 -13.14 -8.82 7.98
CA SER A 90 -12.55 -7.56 8.38
C SER A 90 -13.63 -6.56 8.81
N GLU A 91 -13.47 -6.01 10.01
CA GLU A 91 -14.29 -4.87 10.46
C GLU A 91 -13.68 -3.56 9.96
N ARG A 92 -14.54 -2.67 9.44
CA ARG A 92 -14.11 -1.32 9.07
C ARG A 92 -13.81 -0.50 10.32
N ILE A 93 -12.56 -0.10 10.48
CA ILE A 93 -12.19 0.94 11.44
C ILE A 93 -12.42 2.28 10.75
N ALA A 94 -13.11 3.22 11.43
CA ALA A 94 -13.28 4.58 10.93
C ALA A 94 -11.91 5.19 10.62
N GLN A 95 -11.64 5.38 9.34
CA GLN A 95 -10.40 5.97 8.84
C GLN A 95 -10.62 7.47 8.56
N GLY A 96 -9.56 8.19 8.26
CA GLY A 96 -9.64 9.60 7.87
C GLY A 96 -9.13 10.60 8.91
N ASP A 97 -8.77 10.17 10.11
CA ASP A 97 -8.11 11.05 11.08
C ASP A 97 -6.60 10.78 11.12
N LEU A 98 -5.85 11.55 10.34
CA LEU A 98 -4.38 11.45 10.29
C LEU A 98 -3.68 11.84 11.61
N ALA A 99 -4.41 12.41 12.57
CA ALA A 99 -3.89 12.74 13.88
C ALA A 99 -3.98 11.58 14.89
N ARG A 100 -4.58 10.45 14.51
CA ARG A 100 -4.66 9.26 15.37
C ARG A 100 -3.28 8.63 15.59
N ILE A 101 -3.07 8.11 16.79
CA ILE A 101 -1.88 7.33 17.12
C ILE A 101 -1.93 6.00 16.34
N GLY A 102 -0.83 5.66 15.66
CA GLY A 102 -0.72 4.43 14.90
C GLY A 102 -0.22 4.69 13.47
N PHE A 103 -0.54 3.77 12.55
CA PHE A 103 -0.20 3.93 11.14
C PHE A 103 -1.08 5.06 10.53
N GLY A 104 -0.44 6.14 10.10
CA GLY A 104 -1.15 7.31 9.58
C GLY A 104 -1.38 7.24 8.07
N ARG A 105 -0.32 6.98 7.30
CA ARG A 105 -0.37 6.93 5.84
C ARG A 105 0.83 6.20 5.25
N LEU A 106 0.67 5.69 4.04
CA LEU A 106 1.76 5.17 3.22
C LEU A 106 2.21 6.27 2.25
N CYS A 107 3.49 6.65 2.28
CA CYS A 107 4.05 7.63 1.36
C CYS A 107 4.85 6.93 0.26
N LEU A 108 4.52 7.24 -1.00
CA LEU A 108 5.16 6.72 -2.19
C LEU A 108 5.90 7.83 -2.93
N LYS A 109 7.17 7.60 -3.26
CA LYS A 109 7.91 8.48 -4.16
C LYS A 109 7.50 8.17 -5.59
N VAL A 110 7.08 9.21 -6.34
CA VAL A 110 6.62 9.08 -7.73
C VAL A 110 7.45 9.93 -8.69
N LYS A 111 7.39 9.59 -9.98
CA LYS A 111 8.09 10.33 -11.04
C LYS A 111 7.37 11.63 -11.40
N ASN A 112 6.05 11.61 -11.46
CA ASN A 112 5.21 12.74 -11.85
C ASN A 112 3.90 12.70 -11.06
N CYS A 113 3.74 13.65 -10.13
CA CYS A 113 2.51 13.77 -9.33
C CYS A 113 1.31 14.19 -10.17
N GLN A 114 1.52 15.06 -11.18
CA GLN A 114 0.41 15.59 -11.98
C GLN A 114 -0.22 14.49 -12.85
N ASP A 115 0.60 13.73 -13.58
CA ASP A 115 0.10 12.62 -14.42
C ASP A 115 -0.63 11.57 -13.58
N LEU A 116 -0.09 11.25 -12.40
CA LEU A 116 -0.72 10.27 -11.50
C LEU A 116 -2.04 10.79 -10.92
N TYR A 117 -2.09 12.06 -10.54
CA TYR A 117 -3.32 12.72 -10.09
C TYR A 117 -4.41 12.63 -11.16
N GLU A 118 -4.08 12.99 -12.40
CA GLU A 118 -5.01 12.94 -13.53
C GLU A 118 -5.50 11.51 -13.82
N ALA A 119 -4.61 10.54 -13.76
CA ALA A 119 -4.97 9.12 -13.93
C ALA A 119 -5.94 8.63 -12.83
N LEU A 120 -5.69 8.99 -11.57
CA LEU A 120 -6.56 8.65 -10.45
C LEU A 120 -7.96 9.29 -10.59
N VAL A 121 -8.01 10.58 -10.95
CA VAL A 121 -9.28 11.28 -11.20
C VAL A 121 -10.04 10.65 -12.37
N ALA A 122 -9.35 10.34 -13.46
CA ALA A 122 -9.96 9.69 -14.63
C ALA A 122 -10.51 8.28 -14.30
N ALA A 123 -9.90 7.59 -13.35
CA ALA A 123 -10.37 6.30 -12.84
C ALA A 123 -11.48 6.41 -11.77
N GLY A 124 -11.91 7.64 -11.44
CA GLY A 124 -13.00 7.88 -10.49
C GLY A 124 -12.59 7.99 -9.03
N HIS A 125 -11.29 8.02 -8.74
CA HIS A 125 -10.81 8.29 -7.39
C HIS A 125 -10.86 9.79 -7.07
N VAL A 126 -10.98 10.13 -5.79
CA VAL A 126 -11.13 11.52 -5.33
C VAL A 126 -9.95 11.89 -4.43
N PRO A 127 -8.85 12.42 -5.00
CA PRO A 127 -7.76 12.94 -4.19
C PRO A 127 -8.21 14.11 -3.29
N TYR A 128 -7.54 14.29 -2.15
CA TYR A 128 -7.88 15.35 -1.19
C TYR A 128 -7.77 16.75 -1.80
N ARG A 129 -6.81 16.93 -2.71
CA ARG A 129 -6.60 18.14 -3.51
C ARG A 129 -5.63 17.85 -4.66
N GLU A 130 -5.51 18.81 -5.56
CA GLU A 130 -4.47 18.83 -6.59
C GLU A 130 -3.05 18.83 -5.97
N PRO A 131 -2.04 18.31 -6.69
CA PRO A 131 -0.66 18.34 -6.23
C PRO A 131 -0.21 19.73 -5.80
N LEU A 132 0.28 19.85 -4.57
CA LEU A 132 0.78 21.10 -4.00
C LEU A 132 2.29 21.06 -3.87
N GLN A 133 2.94 22.15 -4.28
CA GLN A 133 4.36 22.32 -4.01
C GLN A 133 4.58 22.70 -2.56
N ILE A 134 5.43 21.95 -1.89
CA ILE A 134 5.95 22.26 -0.55
C ILE A 134 7.47 22.31 -0.57
N GLU A 135 8.05 22.90 0.46
CA GLU A 135 9.48 22.85 0.74
C GLU A 135 9.71 22.22 2.10
N MET A 136 10.49 21.16 2.13
CA MET A 136 10.82 20.44 3.36
C MET A 136 12.27 19.94 3.30
N GLY A 137 13.04 20.18 4.36
CA GLY A 137 14.44 19.76 4.43
C GLY A 137 15.33 20.36 3.33
N GLY A 138 15.03 21.60 2.87
CA GLY A 138 15.78 22.29 1.82
C GLY A 138 15.55 21.73 0.40
N THR A 139 14.55 20.88 0.23
CA THR A 139 14.14 20.35 -1.08
C THR A 139 12.70 20.71 -1.38
N ARG A 140 12.38 20.91 -2.67
CA ARG A 140 11.03 21.17 -3.15
C ARG A 140 10.39 19.87 -3.61
N GLN A 141 9.16 19.64 -3.20
CA GLN A 141 8.38 18.49 -3.59
C GLN A 141 6.98 18.91 -4.08
N LEU A 142 6.41 18.13 -4.99
CA LEU A 142 4.96 18.11 -5.23
C LEU A 142 4.37 16.95 -4.43
N VAL A 143 3.29 17.22 -3.71
CA VAL A 143 2.66 16.24 -2.81
C VAL A 143 1.14 16.30 -2.95
N PHE A 144 0.48 15.15 -2.94
CA PHE A 144 -0.96 15.02 -2.76
C PHE A 144 -1.30 13.69 -2.09
N CYS A 145 -2.53 13.57 -1.57
CA CYS A 145 -3.03 12.36 -0.94
C CYS A 145 -4.35 11.92 -1.58
N VAL A 146 -4.61 10.62 -1.50
CA VAL A 146 -5.88 9.99 -1.85
C VAL A 146 -6.13 8.84 -0.88
N ASP A 147 -7.38 8.52 -0.61
CA ASP A 147 -7.71 7.26 0.06
C ASP A 147 -7.68 6.10 -0.93
N ASP A 148 -7.16 4.96 -0.51
CA ASP A 148 -7.40 3.70 -1.19
C ASP A 148 -8.90 3.31 -1.08
N PRO A 149 -9.36 2.23 -1.72
CA PRO A 149 -10.78 1.87 -1.69
C PRO A 149 -11.37 1.61 -0.30
N ASP A 150 -10.54 1.36 0.71
CA ASP A 150 -10.95 1.10 2.09
C ASP A 150 -10.60 2.23 3.06
N GLY A 151 -10.05 3.34 2.55
CA GLY A 151 -9.77 4.55 3.32
C GLY A 151 -8.36 4.61 3.90
N THR A 152 -7.44 3.74 3.47
CA THR A 152 -6.01 3.90 3.79
C THR A 152 -5.45 5.09 3.03
N VAL A 153 -4.87 6.05 3.76
CA VAL A 153 -4.32 7.25 3.13
C VAL A 153 -3.02 6.94 2.41
N ILE A 154 -2.98 7.21 1.11
CA ILE A 154 -1.79 7.11 0.27
C ILE A 154 -1.32 8.52 -0.08
N GLU A 155 -0.10 8.85 0.32
CA GLU A 155 0.58 10.10 -0.02
C GLU A 155 1.53 9.86 -1.19
N PHE A 156 1.48 10.73 -2.19
CA PHE A 156 2.41 10.71 -3.32
C PHE A 156 3.34 11.90 -3.25
N MET A 157 4.64 11.66 -3.42
CA MET A 157 5.67 12.67 -3.32
C MET A 157 6.62 12.62 -4.51
N GLN A 158 6.70 13.72 -5.25
CA GLN A 158 7.67 13.94 -6.32
C GLN A 158 8.72 14.95 -5.87
N PHE A 159 10.00 14.57 -5.87
CA PHE A 159 11.10 15.48 -5.63
C PHE A 159 11.41 16.29 -6.89
N LEU A 160 11.33 17.60 -6.77
CA LEU A 160 11.65 18.51 -7.86
C LEU A 160 13.15 18.73 -7.94
N ARG A 161 13.68 18.78 -9.17
CA ARG A 161 15.09 19.13 -9.36
C ARG A 161 15.35 20.55 -8.85
N PRO A 162 16.51 20.85 -8.26
CA PRO A 162 16.90 22.22 -8.01
C PRO A 162 16.76 23.02 -9.31
N SER A 163 16.16 24.22 -9.24
CA SER A 163 16.23 25.15 -10.37
C SER A 163 17.72 25.36 -10.66
N GLN A 164 18.16 24.98 -11.85
CA GLN A 164 19.48 25.42 -12.30
C GLN A 164 19.43 26.95 -12.25
N GLY A 165 20.26 27.51 -11.37
CA GLY A 165 20.30 28.95 -11.16
C GLY A 165 20.50 29.67 -12.51
N ALA A 166 19.70 30.70 -12.71
CA ALA A 166 19.93 31.68 -13.77
C ALA A 166 21.21 32.42 -13.52
#